data_3ab24aabb77324cf67369d592f5d501a
#
_entry.id   3ab24aabb77324cf67369d592f5d501a
#
_cell.length_a   1.000
_cell.length_b   1.000
_cell.length_c   1.000
_cell.angle_alpha   90.00
_cell.angle_beta   90.00
_cell.angle_gamma   90.00
#
_symmetry.space_group_name_H-M   'P 1'
#
loop_
_entity.id
_entity.type
_entity.pdbx_description
1 polymer ?
#
loop_
_entity_poly.entity_id
_entity_poly.type
_entity_poly.pdbx_seq_one_letter_code
_entity_poly.pdbx_strand_id
1 'polypeptide(L)'
;MLCGEDHIRINVFSGGLSTEQAYSIADKIDNVFIHNLPIAFDERLGFLTANPINLGTGLKVSVALHLPAIQANGGISRLASMVGKLGLSLRSLYSEKGAFYLLSNQISMGITEKAAIDNINAVASQIIRQERNLRDVIKNSESWEDKLYRSMGTLKMARRLDFGEFIELISDVRLGISLGFFEEDMFNADYLIHNLADGTVLSDNESEDTPELSSKIRAEVIRNKLK
;
A
#
# COMPACT_ATOMS: atom_id res chain seq x y z
N MET A 1 15.85 -9.03 -5.56
CA MET A 1 16.42 -8.19 -6.64
C MET A 1 17.92 -8.13 -6.43
N LEU A 2 18.71 -8.33 -7.46
CA LEU A 2 20.18 -8.34 -7.40
C LEU A 2 20.73 -7.24 -8.33
N CYS A 3 21.93 -6.74 -8.00
CA CYS A 3 22.67 -5.74 -8.81
C CYS A 3 21.92 -4.43 -9.07
N GLY A 4 21.10 -3.98 -8.11
CA GLY A 4 20.54 -2.63 -8.09
C GLY A 4 21.49 -1.62 -7.41
N GLU A 5 20.96 -0.46 -6.99
CA GLU A 5 21.69 0.54 -6.21
C GLU A 5 22.29 -0.08 -4.94
N ASP A 6 21.48 -0.78 -4.15
CA ASP A 6 21.95 -1.72 -3.13
C ASP A 6 22.01 -3.11 -3.78
N HIS A 7 23.15 -3.79 -3.74
CA HIS A 7 23.42 -5.02 -4.51
C HIS A 7 22.39 -6.14 -4.28
N ILE A 8 21.88 -6.25 -3.05
CA ILE A 8 20.86 -7.25 -2.68
C ILE A 8 19.68 -6.51 -2.05
N ARG A 9 18.48 -6.83 -2.52
CA ARG A 9 17.23 -6.33 -1.95
C ARG A 9 16.25 -7.47 -1.75
N ILE A 10 15.87 -7.71 -0.50
CA ILE A 10 14.91 -8.73 -0.08
C ILE A 10 13.57 -8.03 0.16
N ASN A 11 12.51 -8.45 -0.53
CA ASN A 11 11.16 -7.94 -0.31
C ASN A 11 10.27 -9.08 0.13
N VAL A 12 9.58 -8.90 1.26
CA VAL A 12 8.60 -9.84 1.78
C VAL A 12 7.27 -9.13 1.92
N PHE A 13 6.21 -9.71 1.37
CA PHE A 13 4.84 -9.21 1.46
C PHE A 13 4.00 -10.17 2.27
N SER A 14 3.18 -9.64 3.18
CA SER A 14 2.28 -10.42 4.02
C SER A 14 0.94 -9.70 4.15
N GLY A 15 -0.16 -10.44 4.20
CA GLY A 15 -1.49 -9.87 4.39
C GLY A 15 -1.73 -9.40 5.82
N GLY A 16 -2.50 -8.31 5.96
CA GLY A 16 -2.82 -7.72 7.27
C GLY A 16 -1.65 -7.02 7.96
N LEU A 17 -1.78 -6.76 9.26
CA LEU A 17 -0.71 -6.16 10.08
C LEU A 17 0.16 -7.26 10.68
N SER A 18 0.97 -7.91 9.84
CA SER A 18 1.82 -9.07 10.18
C SER A 18 3.31 -8.81 9.93
N THR A 19 3.78 -7.63 10.35
CA THR A 19 5.14 -7.15 10.13
C THR A 19 6.21 -8.04 10.76
N GLU A 20 5.96 -8.61 11.95
CA GLU A 20 6.87 -9.55 12.62
C GLU A 20 7.04 -10.84 11.82
N GLN A 21 5.94 -11.37 11.26
CA GLN A 21 6.00 -12.57 10.43
C GLN A 21 6.79 -12.30 9.14
N ALA A 22 6.52 -11.16 8.48
CA ALA A 22 7.25 -10.73 7.30
C ALA A 22 8.74 -10.56 7.60
N TYR A 23 9.08 -9.93 8.74
CA TYR A 23 10.46 -9.79 9.20
C TYR A 23 11.12 -11.15 9.42
N SER A 24 10.47 -12.08 10.11
CA SER A 24 11.02 -13.42 10.34
C SER A 24 11.38 -14.19 9.06
N ILE A 25 10.61 -13.96 7.98
CA ILE A 25 10.92 -14.53 6.66
C ILE A 25 12.12 -13.82 6.03
N ALA A 26 12.13 -12.48 6.07
CA ALA A 26 13.23 -11.67 5.54
C ALA A 26 14.55 -12.00 6.23
N ASP A 27 14.55 -12.08 7.55
CA ASP A 27 15.71 -12.40 8.39
C ASP A 27 16.31 -13.78 8.06
N LYS A 28 15.48 -14.79 7.84
CA LYS A 28 15.96 -16.11 7.41
C LYS A 28 16.69 -16.07 6.06
N ILE A 29 16.16 -15.28 5.12
CA ILE A 29 16.78 -15.12 3.80
C ILE A 29 18.07 -14.31 3.90
N ASP A 30 18.07 -13.24 4.68
CA ASP A 30 19.22 -12.37 4.93
C ASP A 30 20.37 -13.15 5.57
N ASN A 31 20.09 -13.96 6.56
CA ASN A 31 21.07 -14.84 7.21
C ASN A 31 21.75 -15.79 6.22
N VAL A 32 21.05 -16.29 5.20
CA VAL A 32 21.66 -17.11 4.14
C VAL A 32 22.69 -16.31 3.35
N PHE A 33 22.38 -15.05 3.02
CA PHE A 33 23.33 -14.17 2.30
C PHE A 33 24.54 -13.81 3.18
N ILE A 34 24.31 -13.43 4.44
CA ILE A 34 25.38 -13.06 5.39
C ILE A 34 26.38 -14.20 5.57
N HIS A 35 25.89 -15.45 5.67
CA HIS A 35 26.77 -16.61 5.86
C HIS A 35 27.56 -17.02 4.62
N ASN A 36 27.09 -16.69 3.43
CA ASN A 36 27.68 -17.17 2.18
C ASN A 36 28.37 -16.08 1.33
N LEU A 37 28.19 -14.81 1.67
CA LEU A 37 28.74 -13.69 0.88
C LEU A 37 29.53 -12.72 1.78
N PRO A 38 30.55 -12.06 1.24
CA PRO A 38 31.28 -11.00 1.94
C PRO A 38 30.47 -9.71 1.97
N ILE A 39 29.52 -9.62 2.90
CA ILE A 39 28.66 -8.45 3.07
C ILE A 39 29.44 -7.33 3.74
N ALA A 40 29.34 -6.10 3.22
CA ALA A 40 29.94 -4.92 3.82
C ALA A 40 29.19 -4.52 5.09
N PHE A 41 29.82 -4.68 6.24
CA PHE A 41 29.25 -4.42 7.56
C PHE A 41 30.30 -3.78 8.48
N ASP A 42 29.89 -2.83 9.30
CA ASP A 42 30.69 -2.19 10.36
C ASP A 42 29.93 -2.34 11.71
N GLU A 43 30.67 -2.66 12.78
CA GLU A 43 30.05 -2.92 14.11
C GLU A 43 29.29 -1.71 14.69
N ARG A 44 29.67 -0.46 14.30
CA ARG A 44 29.02 0.76 14.79
C ARG A 44 27.98 1.32 13.81
N LEU A 45 28.17 1.11 12.51
CA LEU A 45 27.34 1.69 11.46
C LEU A 45 26.30 0.70 10.92
N GLY A 46 26.46 -0.60 11.17
CA GLY A 46 25.60 -1.66 10.61
C GLY A 46 25.97 -1.98 9.16
N PHE A 47 24.99 -2.36 8.36
CA PHE A 47 25.18 -2.65 6.95
C PHE A 47 25.58 -1.38 6.17
N LEU A 48 26.69 -1.47 5.42
CA LEU A 48 27.21 -0.39 4.59
C LEU A 48 26.55 -0.47 3.21
N THR A 49 25.53 0.35 3.02
CA THR A 49 24.75 0.42 1.79
C THR A 49 25.24 1.52 0.86
N ALA A 50 25.02 1.36 -0.45
CA ALA A 50 25.36 2.40 -1.43
C ALA A 50 24.50 3.66 -1.23
N ASN A 51 23.24 3.49 -0.83
CA ASN A 51 22.37 4.60 -0.45
C ASN A 51 22.45 4.86 1.05
N PRO A 52 22.92 6.04 1.50
CA PRO A 52 23.08 6.37 2.91
C PRO A 52 21.76 6.28 3.73
N ILE A 53 20.61 6.40 3.08
CA ILE A 53 19.29 6.29 3.75
C ILE A 53 19.05 4.88 4.29
N ASN A 54 19.67 3.86 3.69
CA ASN A 54 19.52 2.46 4.07
C ASN A 54 20.62 1.99 5.05
N LEU A 55 21.57 2.87 5.39
CA LEU A 55 22.68 2.57 6.32
C LEU A 55 22.13 2.14 7.69
N GLY A 56 22.77 1.18 8.33
CA GLY A 56 22.38 0.67 9.64
C GLY A 56 21.74 -0.73 9.56
N THR A 57 20.50 -0.88 10.00
CA THR A 57 19.79 -2.16 9.88
C THR A 57 19.49 -2.58 8.44
N GLY A 58 19.55 -1.65 7.49
CA GLY A 58 19.11 -1.90 6.12
C GLY A 58 17.59 -2.23 6.01
N LEU A 59 16.87 -2.20 7.13
CA LEU A 59 15.47 -2.61 7.22
C LEU A 59 14.53 -1.46 6.91
N LYS A 60 13.64 -1.69 5.94
CA LYS A 60 12.49 -0.83 5.67
C LYS A 60 11.20 -1.59 5.91
N VAL A 61 10.51 -1.28 7.00
CA VAL A 61 9.19 -1.79 7.31
C VAL A 61 8.15 -0.86 6.72
N SER A 62 7.13 -1.42 6.07
CA SER A 62 6.05 -0.63 5.47
C SER A 62 4.71 -1.31 5.68
N VAL A 63 3.67 -0.51 5.92
CA VAL A 63 2.30 -0.96 6.06
C VAL A 63 1.41 -0.19 5.10
N ALA A 64 0.72 -0.92 4.21
CA ALA A 64 -0.28 -0.35 3.32
C ALA A 64 -1.59 -0.16 4.09
N LEU A 65 -2.14 1.05 4.05
CA LEU A 65 -3.34 1.45 4.77
C LEU A 65 -4.38 2.01 3.80
N HIS A 66 -5.65 1.66 4.00
CA HIS A 66 -6.78 2.26 3.29
C HIS A 66 -7.51 3.20 4.23
N LEU A 67 -7.43 4.54 3.97
CA LEU A 67 -7.81 5.61 4.87
C LEU A 67 -8.85 6.58 4.27
N PRO A 68 -9.96 6.11 3.69
CA PRO A 68 -10.94 6.97 3.03
C PRO A 68 -11.64 7.94 3.97
N ALA A 69 -11.90 7.55 5.23
CA ALA A 69 -12.58 8.42 6.18
C ALA A 69 -11.68 9.54 6.70
N ILE A 70 -10.41 9.24 6.98
CA ILE A 70 -9.42 10.26 7.35
C ILE A 70 -9.18 11.23 6.19
N GLN A 71 -9.08 10.71 4.96
CA GLN A 71 -8.91 11.53 3.76
C GLN A 71 -10.09 12.47 3.54
N ALA A 72 -11.31 11.97 3.63
CA ALA A 72 -12.51 12.77 3.48
C ALA A 72 -12.63 13.91 4.47
N ASN A 73 -12.14 13.71 5.70
CA ASN A 73 -12.06 14.74 6.73
C ASN A 73 -10.86 15.70 6.57
N GLY A 74 -10.09 15.61 5.48
CA GLY A 74 -8.89 16.43 5.26
C GLY A 74 -7.75 16.15 6.27
N GLY A 75 -7.79 14.99 6.95
CA GLY A 75 -6.88 14.66 8.05
C GLY A 75 -5.50 14.16 7.61
N ILE A 76 -5.29 13.86 6.33
CA ILE A 76 -4.07 13.19 5.84
C ILE A 76 -2.81 14.04 6.06
N SER A 77 -2.84 15.34 5.73
CA SER A 77 -1.67 16.22 5.90
C SER A 77 -1.26 16.35 7.36
N ARG A 78 -2.25 16.45 8.26
CA ARG A 78 -2.01 16.48 9.69
C ARG A 78 -1.43 15.15 10.19
N LEU A 79 -1.97 14.04 9.71
CA LEU A 79 -1.48 12.69 10.03
C LEU A 79 -0.04 12.51 9.55
N ALA A 80 0.28 12.89 8.30
CA ALA A 80 1.63 12.82 7.73
C ALA A 80 2.64 13.63 8.56
N SER A 81 2.26 14.86 8.98
CA SER A 81 3.09 15.68 9.86
C SER A 81 3.32 15.05 11.23
N MET A 82 2.30 14.39 11.78
CA MET A 82 2.37 13.74 13.09
C MET A 82 3.27 12.52 13.06
N VAL A 83 3.12 11.63 12.07
CA VAL A 83 3.98 10.45 11.92
C VAL A 83 5.42 10.83 11.55
N GLY A 84 5.62 11.94 10.82
CA GLY A 84 6.95 12.48 10.52
C GLY A 84 7.77 12.80 11.77
N LYS A 85 7.13 13.32 12.82
CA LYS A 85 7.78 13.58 14.13
C LYS A 85 8.19 12.30 14.87
N LEU A 86 7.61 11.16 14.49
CA LEU A 86 7.93 9.83 15.04
C LEU A 86 8.94 9.05 14.19
N GLY A 87 9.58 9.71 13.21
CA GLY A 87 10.54 9.07 12.30
C GLY A 87 9.89 8.14 11.27
N LEU A 88 8.59 8.35 10.99
CA LEU A 88 7.86 7.62 9.98
C LEU A 88 7.44 8.52 8.82
N SER A 89 7.13 7.95 7.66
CA SER A 89 6.56 8.65 6.51
C SER A 89 5.20 8.06 6.14
N LEU A 90 4.29 8.92 5.74
CA LEU A 90 3.01 8.53 5.15
C LEU A 90 2.92 9.15 3.76
N ARG A 91 2.77 8.32 2.74
CA ARG A 91 2.67 8.77 1.33
C ARG A 91 1.58 8.01 0.60
N SER A 92 1.02 8.60 -0.46
CA SER A 92 0.11 7.90 -1.36
C SER A 92 0.80 6.70 -1.98
N LEU A 93 0.08 5.57 -2.07
CA LEU A 93 0.62 4.30 -2.55
C LEU A 93 0.48 4.17 -4.08
N TYR A 94 -0.69 4.45 -4.64
CA TYR A 94 -0.98 4.28 -6.07
C TYR A 94 -1.25 5.60 -6.79
N SER A 95 -2.10 6.45 -6.21
CA SER A 95 -2.52 7.74 -6.76
C SER A 95 -2.93 8.67 -5.61
N GLU A 96 -2.79 9.97 -5.80
CA GLU A 96 -3.28 10.97 -4.84
C GLU A 96 -4.81 10.97 -4.73
N LYS A 97 -5.52 10.50 -5.76
CA LYS A 97 -6.98 10.43 -5.79
C LYS A 97 -7.54 9.28 -4.95
N GLY A 98 -6.84 8.14 -4.89
CA GLY A 98 -7.25 7.01 -4.05
C GLY A 98 -6.86 7.20 -2.58
N ALA A 99 -7.57 6.53 -1.70
CA ALA A 99 -7.32 6.62 -0.26
C ALA A 99 -6.34 5.54 0.26
N PHE A 100 -5.40 5.12 -0.58
CA PHE A 100 -4.37 4.13 -0.24
C PHE A 100 -3.07 4.81 0.12
N TYR A 101 -2.55 4.51 1.29
CA TYR A 101 -1.35 5.12 1.84
C TYR A 101 -0.35 4.08 2.29
N LEU A 102 0.94 4.41 2.18
CA LEU A 102 2.05 3.61 2.67
C LEU A 102 2.68 4.31 3.87
N LEU A 103 2.58 3.69 5.04
CA LEU A 103 3.29 4.09 6.25
C LEU A 103 4.61 3.33 6.31
N SER A 104 5.74 4.03 6.44
CA SER A 104 7.08 3.41 6.45
C SER A 104 8.00 4.09 7.45
N ASN A 105 9.02 3.37 7.97
CA ASN A 105 10.10 4.02 8.70
C ASN A 105 10.97 4.86 7.75
N GLN A 106 11.48 6.00 8.25
CA GLN A 106 12.41 6.87 7.53
C GLN A 106 13.87 6.59 7.89
N ILE A 107 14.11 6.07 9.10
CA ILE A 107 15.43 5.89 9.67
C ILE A 107 15.69 4.40 9.82
N SER A 108 16.88 3.96 9.42
CA SER A 108 17.41 2.61 9.60
C SER A 108 18.69 2.60 10.45
N MET A 109 19.38 3.74 10.58
CA MET A 109 20.58 3.88 11.40
C MET A 109 20.23 4.29 12.83
N GLY A 110 20.90 3.68 13.82
CA GLY A 110 20.73 4.01 15.24
C GLY A 110 19.46 3.44 15.91
N ILE A 111 18.71 2.59 15.20
CA ILE A 111 17.57 1.85 15.74
C ILE A 111 17.77 0.35 15.53
N THR A 112 17.12 -0.46 16.36
CA THR A 112 17.07 -1.91 16.13
C THR A 112 15.88 -2.26 15.23
N GLU A 113 15.97 -3.40 14.56
CA GLU A 113 14.90 -3.94 13.72
C GLU A 113 13.60 -4.08 14.52
N LYS A 114 13.70 -4.60 15.74
CA LYS A 114 12.57 -4.73 16.65
C LYS A 114 11.93 -3.37 16.98
N ALA A 115 12.74 -2.36 17.30
CA ALA A 115 12.22 -1.02 17.59
C ALA A 115 11.51 -0.39 16.38
N ALA A 116 12.03 -0.62 15.16
CA ALA A 116 11.38 -0.16 13.93
C ALA A 116 10.01 -0.84 13.73
N ILE A 117 9.94 -2.15 13.94
CA ILE A 117 8.71 -2.95 13.81
C ILE A 117 7.68 -2.53 14.89
N ASP A 118 8.09 -2.44 16.13
CA ASP A 118 7.22 -2.07 17.26
C ASP A 118 6.64 -0.67 17.07
N ASN A 119 7.46 0.30 16.64
CA ASN A 119 7.04 1.67 16.36
C ASN A 119 5.98 1.73 15.26
N ILE A 120 6.23 1.07 14.13
CA ILE A 120 5.30 1.10 12.99
C ILE A 120 3.98 0.39 13.34
N ASN A 121 4.02 -0.71 14.08
CA ASN A 121 2.84 -1.44 14.53
C ASN A 121 1.97 -0.60 15.48
N ALA A 122 2.59 0.09 16.43
CA ALA A 122 1.89 0.96 17.38
C ALA A 122 1.18 2.11 16.64
N VAL A 123 1.91 2.80 15.75
CA VAL A 123 1.35 3.93 14.97
C VAL A 123 0.28 3.46 13.99
N ALA A 124 0.51 2.36 13.25
CA ALA A 124 -0.48 1.78 12.34
C ALA A 124 -1.76 1.42 13.07
N SER A 125 -1.66 0.77 14.25
CA SER A 125 -2.81 0.39 15.08
C SER A 125 -3.61 1.60 15.55
N GLN A 126 -2.95 2.72 15.86
CA GLN A 126 -3.62 3.96 16.24
C GLN A 126 -4.35 4.59 15.04
N ILE A 127 -3.72 4.63 13.86
CA ILE A 127 -4.33 5.14 12.63
C ILE A 127 -5.55 4.30 12.24
N ILE A 128 -5.45 2.97 12.31
CA ILE A 128 -6.55 2.05 12.00
C ILE A 128 -7.74 2.30 12.94
N ARG A 129 -7.51 2.50 14.23
CA ARG A 129 -8.59 2.83 15.18
C ARG A 129 -9.27 4.15 14.84
N GLN A 130 -8.48 5.18 14.52
CA GLN A 130 -9.02 6.48 14.12
C GLN A 130 -9.84 6.38 12.83
N GLU A 131 -9.35 5.68 11.83
CA GLU A 131 -10.06 5.43 10.56
C GLU A 131 -11.39 4.71 10.81
N ARG A 132 -11.40 3.64 11.61
CA ARG A 132 -12.61 2.87 11.93
C ARG A 132 -13.67 3.71 12.64
N ASN A 133 -13.28 4.53 13.61
CA ASN A 133 -14.21 5.42 14.30
C ASN A 133 -14.85 6.45 13.35
N LEU A 134 -14.10 6.95 12.37
CA LEU A 134 -14.63 7.86 11.35
C LEU A 134 -15.54 7.16 10.35
N ARG A 135 -15.29 5.89 10.04
CA ARG A 135 -16.16 5.08 9.17
C ARG A 135 -17.56 4.88 9.75
N ASP A 136 -17.69 4.81 11.08
CA ASP A 136 -19.00 4.71 11.73
C ASP A 136 -19.87 5.97 11.47
N VAL A 137 -19.25 7.13 11.32
CA VAL A 137 -19.95 8.36 10.92
C VAL A 137 -20.37 8.30 9.44
N ILE A 138 -19.48 7.82 8.57
CA ILE A 138 -19.75 7.68 7.13
C ILE A 138 -20.91 6.71 6.88
N LYS A 139 -20.98 5.60 7.63
CA LYS A 139 -22.00 4.57 7.49
C LYS A 139 -23.43 5.10 7.63
N ASN A 140 -23.63 6.16 8.39
CA ASN A 140 -24.94 6.75 8.65
C ASN A 140 -25.25 7.98 7.76
N SER A 141 -24.46 8.23 6.73
CA SER A 141 -24.59 9.41 5.87
C SER A 141 -25.15 9.02 4.49
N GLU A 142 -26.34 9.51 4.17
CA GLU A 142 -26.99 9.32 2.86
C GLU A 142 -26.12 9.80 1.68
N SER A 143 -25.39 10.92 1.88
CA SER A 143 -24.51 11.43 0.83
C SER A 143 -23.33 10.52 0.55
N TRP A 144 -22.83 9.80 1.57
CA TRP A 144 -21.80 8.80 1.38
C TRP A 144 -22.35 7.53 0.73
N GLU A 145 -23.53 7.10 1.14
CA GLU A 145 -24.20 5.96 0.50
C GLU A 145 -24.37 6.22 -1.01
N ASP A 146 -24.94 7.37 -1.40
CA ASP A 146 -25.08 7.75 -2.83
C ASP A 146 -23.74 7.74 -3.55
N LYS A 147 -22.68 8.32 -2.95
CA LYS A 147 -21.33 8.33 -3.54
C LYS A 147 -20.80 6.91 -3.79
N LEU A 148 -20.93 6.01 -2.80
CA LEU A 148 -20.44 4.63 -2.91
C LEU A 148 -21.18 3.85 -4.02
N TYR A 149 -22.50 3.99 -4.10
CA TYR A 149 -23.30 3.37 -5.17
C TYR A 149 -22.98 3.93 -6.56
N ARG A 150 -22.73 5.23 -6.69
CA ARG A 150 -22.26 5.84 -7.94
C ARG A 150 -20.91 5.30 -8.37
N SER A 151 -19.96 5.18 -7.44
CA SER A 151 -18.64 4.62 -7.74
C SER A 151 -18.74 3.17 -8.21
N MET A 152 -19.57 2.34 -7.57
CA MET A 152 -19.85 0.98 -7.99
C MET A 152 -20.50 0.93 -9.38
N GLY A 153 -21.53 1.77 -9.61
CA GLY A 153 -22.21 1.86 -10.91
C GLY A 153 -21.26 2.27 -12.03
N THR A 154 -20.37 3.23 -11.77
CA THR A 154 -19.36 3.66 -12.74
C THR A 154 -18.42 2.53 -13.09
N LEU A 155 -17.87 1.80 -12.11
CA LEU A 155 -16.98 0.66 -12.35
C LEU A 155 -17.68 -0.44 -13.17
N LYS A 156 -18.95 -0.73 -12.89
CA LYS A 156 -19.73 -1.76 -13.62
C LYS A 156 -20.08 -1.36 -15.05
N MET A 157 -20.15 -0.06 -15.36
CA MET A 157 -20.66 0.42 -16.66
C MET A 157 -19.62 1.13 -17.52
N ALA A 158 -18.51 1.59 -16.96
CA ALA A 158 -17.46 2.29 -17.70
C ALA A 158 -16.90 1.43 -18.85
N ARG A 159 -16.57 2.11 -19.96
CA ARG A 159 -15.93 1.49 -21.14
C ARG A 159 -14.45 1.80 -21.24
N ARG A 160 -14.02 2.83 -20.51
CA ARG A 160 -12.62 3.25 -20.35
C ARG A 160 -12.45 3.73 -18.91
N LEU A 161 -11.33 3.40 -18.30
CA LEU A 161 -10.94 3.85 -16.97
C LEU A 161 -9.43 4.10 -16.97
N ASP A 162 -9.00 5.32 -16.74
CA ASP A 162 -7.60 5.56 -16.44
C ASP A 162 -7.25 5.00 -15.05
N PHE A 163 -5.96 4.83 -14.78
CA PHE A 163 -5.53 4.21 -13.53
C PHE A 163 -5.90 5.07 -12.31
N GLY A 164 -5.79 6.40 -12.40
CA GLY A 164 -6.12 7.31 -11.31
C GLY A 164 -7.62 7.29 -10.97
N GLU A 165 -8.49 7.33 -12.00
CA GLU A 165 -9.94 7.22 -11.83
C GLU A 165 -10.32 5.85 -11.26
N PHE A 166 -9.72 4.78 -11.78
CA PHE A 166 -9.94 3.44 -11.26
C PHE A 166 -9.60 3.33 -9.77
N ILE A 167 -8.44 3.84 -9.34
CA ILE A 167 -8.01 3.78 -7.93
C ILE A 167 -8.95 4.59 -7.02
N GLU A 168 -9.46 5.73 -7.49
CA GLU A 168 -10.46 6.51 -6.75
C GLU A 168 -11.76 5.72 -6.56
N LEU A 169 -12.32 5.20 -7.64
CA LEU A 169 -13.58 4.46 -7.62
C LEU A 169 -13.49 3.15 -6.84
N ILE A 170 -12.42 2.38 -7.01
CA ILE A 170 -12.24 1.12 -6.28
C ILE A 170 -11.98 1.34 -4.78
N SER A 171 -11.38 2.47 -4.40
CA SER A 171 -11.26 2.89 -3.01
C SER A 171 -12.65 3.08 -2.37
N ASP A 172 -13.55 3.77 -3.06
CA ASP A 172 -14.93 3.94 -2.59
C ASP A 172 -15.67 2.60 -2.49
N VAL A 173 -15.55 1.75 -3.52
CA VAL A 173 -16.17 0.42 -3.52
C VAL A 173 -15.64 -0.45 -2.37
N ARG A 174 -14.31 -0.43 -2.14
CA ARG A 174 -13.69 -1.14 -1.02
C ARG A 174 -14.21 -0.64 0.34
N LEU A 175 -14.44 0.67 0.47
CA LEU A 175 -15.09 1.24 1.65
C LEU A 175 -16.53 0.72 1.79
N GLY A 176 -17.31 0.73 0.70
CA GLY A 176 -18.69 0.22 0.68
C GLY A 176 -18.80 -1.25 1.10
N ILE A 177 -17.89 -2.11 0.62
CA ILE A 177 -17.78 -3.51 1.06
C ILE A 177 -17.50 -3.57 2.57
N SER A 178 -16.54 -2.77 3.06
CA SER A 178 -16.16 -2.78 4.48
C SER A 178 -17.27 -2.28 5.42
N LEU A 179 -18.19 -1.47 4.93
CA LEU A 179 -19.35 -0.94 5.65
C LEU A 179 -20.60 -1.83 5.52
N GLY A 180 -20.55 -2.82 4.63
CA GLY A 180 -21.66 -3.75 4.38
C GLY A 180 -22.73 -3.22 3.42
N PHE A 181 -22.42 -2.21 2.58
CA PHE A 181 -23.32 -1.75 1.52
C PHE A 181 -23.30 -2.67 0.30
N PHE A 182 -22.21 -3.41 0.09
CA PHE A 182 -22.04 -4.33 -1.05
C PHE A 182 -21.71 -5.74 -0.54
N GLU A 183 -22.28 -6.75 -1.20
CA GLU A 183 -22.02 -8.17 -0.91
C GLU A 183 -20.75 -8.72 -1.61
N GLU A 184 -20.04 -7.88 -2.36
CA GLU A 184 -18.81 -8.25 -3.06
C GLU A 184 -17.70 -8.65 -2.07
N ASP A 185 -16.85 -9.61 -2.50
CA ASP A 185 -15.71 -10.04 -1.70
C ASP A 185 -14.59 -8.98 -1.72
N MET A 186 -14.09 -8.61 -0.55
CA MET A 186 -12.94 -7.72 -0.38
C MET A 186 -11.72 -8.21 -1.16
N PHE A 187 -11.54 -9.53 -1.27
CA PHE A 187 -10.47 -10.14 -2.05
C PHE A 187 -10.55 -9.75 -3.53
N ASN A 188 -11.73 -9.65 -4.11
CA ASN A 188 -11.90 -9.22 -5.50
C ASN A 188 -11.44 -7.76 -5.69
N ALA A 189 -11.78 -6.86 -4.77
CA ALA A 189 -11.33 -5.47 -4.83
C ALA A 189 -9.80 -5.36 -4.70
N ASP A 190 -9.21 -6.07 -3.75
CA ASP A 190 -7.75 -6.08 -3.55
C ASP A 190 -7.02 -6.72 -4.76
N TYR A 191 -7.55 -7.80 -5.33
CA TYR A 191 -7.05 -8.42 -6.56
C TYR A 191 -7.04 -7.43 -7.73
N LEU A 192 -8.13 -6.69 -7.94
CA LEU A 192 -8.23 -5.69 -9.03
C LEU A 192 -7.18 -4.58 -8.85
N ILE A 193 -6.98 -4.08 -7.63
CA ILE A 193 -6.00 -3.04 -7.35
C ILE A 193 -4.59 -3.50 -7.72
N HIS A 194 -4.22 -4.73 -7.37
CA HIS A 194 -2.87 -5.25 -7.63
C HIS A 194 -2.61 -5.61 -9.10
N ASN A 195 -3.64 -6.04 -9.83
CA ASN A 195 -3.46 -6.58 -11.18
C ASN A 195 -3.85 -5.62 -12.31
N LEU A 196 -4.38 -4.44 -12.00
CA LEU A 196 -4.84 -3.49 -13.02
C LEU A 196 -3.98 -2.21 -13.10
N ALA A 197 -2.77 -2.21 -12.55
CA ALA A 197 -1.76 -1.19 -12.85
C ALA A 197 -1.35 -1.26 -14.35
N ASP A 198 -0.98 -0.12 -14.94
CA ASP A 198 -0.70 -0.04 -16.37
C ASP A 198 0.32 -1.08 -16.84
N GLY A 199 1.43 -1.22 -16.14
CA GLY A 199 2.47 -2.19 -16.49
C GLY A 199 2.02 -3.66 -16.39
N THR A 200 1.06 -3.99 -15.52
CA THR A 200 0.54 -5.36 -15.38
C THR A 200 -0.50 -5.67 -16.47
N VAL A 201 -1.38 -4.71 -16.76
CA VAL A 201 -2.43 -4.85 -17.78
C VAL A 201 -1.83 -5.07 -19.17
N LEU A 202 -0.67 -4.47 -19.44
CA LEU A 202 -0.02 -4.52 -20.75
C LEU A 202 0.91 -5.72 -20.91
N SER A 203 1.49 -6.24 -19.82
CA SER A 203 2.35 -7.43 -19.87
C SER A 203 1.63 -8.68 -20.40
N ASP A 204 0.31 -8.74 -20.22
CA ASP A 204 -0.51 -9.87 -20.67
C ASP A 204 -1.02 -9.74 -22.12
N ASN A 205 -0.72 -8.62 -22.78
CA ASN A 205 -1.14 -8.37 -24.17
C ASN A 205 0.06 -8.00 -25.03
N GLU A 206 0.33 -8.78 -26.08
CA GLU A 206 1.42 -8.59 -27.05
C GLU A 206 1.26 -7.38 -28.00
N SER A 207 0.31 -6.48 -27.72
CA SER A 207 -0.01 -5.31 -28.56
C SER A 207 0.72 -4.06 -28.10
N GLU A 208 0.90 -3.09 -29.03
CA GLU A 208 1.54 -1.81 -28.77
C GLU A 208 0.97 -1.10 -27.53
N ASP A 209 1.86 -0.73 -26.63
CA ASP A 209 1.62 -0.11 -25.34
C ASP A 209 1.05 1.33 -25.53
N THR A 210 -0.28 1.45 -25.52
CA THR A 210 -0.93 2.76 -25.52
C THR A 210 -1.81 2.95 -24.27
N PRO A 211 -1.80 4.13 -23.64
CA PRO A 211 -2.66 4.44 -22.50
C PRO A 211 -4.15 4.22 -22.76
N GLU A 212 -4.57 4.33 -24.02
CA GLU A 212 -5.94 4.10 -24.44
C GLU A 212 -6.32 2.62 -24.39
N LEU A 213 -5.39 1.73 -24.75
CA LEU A 213 -5.61 0.30 -24.72
C LEU A 213 -5.69 -0.20 -23.26
N SER A 214 -4.77 0.22 -22.41
CA SER A 214 -4.78 -0.15 -20.99
C SER A 214 -6.07 0.30 -20.29
N SER A 215 -6.58 1.50 -20.61
CA SER A 215 -7.85 2.00 -20.07
C SER A 215 -9.07 1.16 -20.48
N LYS A 216 -9.09 0.64 -21.71
CA LYS A 216 -10.17 -0.24 -22.20
C LYS A 216 -10.12 -1.61 -21.56
N ILE A 217 -8.94 -2.22 -21.53
CA ILE A 217 -8.73 -3.56 -20.92
C ILE A 217 -9.09 -3.50 -19.44
N ARG A 218 -8.63 -2.49 -18.72
CA ARG A 218 -8.97 -2.28 -17.29
C ARG A 218 -10.48 -2.26 -17.09
N ALA A 219 -11.20 -1.46 -17.86
CA ALA A 219 -12.66 -1.36 -17.78
C ALA A 219 -13.34 -2.70 -18.09
N GLU A 220 -12.84 -3.47 -19.05
CA GLU A 220 -13.38 -4.79 -19.40
C GLU A 220 -13.18 -5.81 -18.29
N VAL A 221 -11.96 -5.92 -17.73
CA VAL A 221 -11.66 -6.84 -16.63
C VAL A 221 -12.53 -6.54 -15.42
N ILE A 222 -12.71 -5.26 -15.08
CA ILE A 222 -13.54 -4.84 -13.94
C ILE A 222 -14.99 -5.26 -14.13
N ARG A 223 -15.60 -4.99 -15.30
CA ARG A 223 -16.99 -5.40 -15.60
C ARG A 223 -17.20 -6.91 -15.52
N ASN A 224 -16.19 -7.69 -15.85
CA ASN A 224 -16.27 -9.14 -15.79
C ASN A 224 -16.11 -9.70 -14.36
N LYS A 225 -15.45 -8.97 -13.47
CA LYS A 225 -15.17 -9.36 -12.08
C LYS A 225 -16.20 -8.84 -11.07
N LEU A 226 -16.67 -7.61 -11.25
CA LEU A 226 -17.72 -7.01 -10.42
C LEU A 226 -19.09 -7.31 -11.05
N LYS A 227 -19.72 -8.39 -10.66
CA LYS A 227 -21.05 -8.80 -11.14
C LYS A 227 -22.18 -8.18 -10.33
#